data_10716c42fe5848ed8596d699f0924f23
#
_entry.id   10716c42fe5848ed8596d699f0924f23
#
_cell.length_a   1.000
_cell.length_b   1.000
_cell.length_c   1.000
_cell.angle_alpha   90.00
_cell.angle_beta   90.00
_cell.angle_gamma   90.00
#
_symmetry.space_group_name_H-M   'P 1'
#
loop_
_entity.id
_entity.type
_entity.pdbx_description
1 polymer ?
#
loop_
_entity_poly.entity_id
_entity_poly.type
_entity_poly.pdbx_seq_one_letter_code
_entity_poly.pdbx_strand_id
1 'polypeptide(L)'
;FTASEVSVPKPAPDLFLYAAKKMGFNPEQCVVIEDSVTGVTAAANANIRVYGIINNLFSEEDLEGAGAIPFTKMEDLPELLGL
;
A
#
# COMPACT_ATOMS: atom_id res chain seq x y z
N PHE A 1 2.73 -7.95 9.23
CA PHE A 1 3.74 -8.69 8.45
C PHE A 1 5.00 -7.88 8.31
N THR A 2 6.14 -8.55 8.23
CA THR A 2 7.43 -7.91 8.06
C THR A 2 8.09 -8.39 6.76
N ALA A 3 9.01 -7.57 6.23
CA ALA A 3 9.72 -7.92 5.01
C ALA A 3 10.58 -9.19 5.16
N SER A 4 10.92 -9.57 6.38
CA SER A 4 11.71 -10.77 6.62
C SER A 4 10.92 -12.07 6.36
N GLU A 5 9.61 -11.98 6.22
CA GLU A 5 8.77 -13.15 5.93
C GLU A 5 8.74 -13.52 4.45
N VAL A 6 9.30 -12.68 3.59
CA VAL A 6 9.40 -12.93 2.15
C VAL A 6 10.84 -12.74 1.70
N SER A 7 11.21 -13.43 0.61
CA SER A 7 12.56 -13.38 0.09
C SER A 7 12.84 -12.20 -0.84
N VAL A 8 11.80 -11.56 -1.36
CA VAL A 8 11.91 -10.46 -2.32
C VAL A 8 11.37 -9.19 -1.70
N PRO A 9 12.23 -8.15 -1.51
CA PRO A 9 11.81 -6.90 -0.90
C PRO A 9 10.99 -6.03 -1.87
N LYS A 10 10.37 -4.96 -1.32
CA LYS A 10 9.71 -3.95 -2.15
C LYS A 10 10.71 -3.37 -3.17
N PRO A 11 10.28 -3.00 -4.39
CA PRO A 11 8.89 -2.80 -4.83
C PRO A 11 8.20 -4.04 -5.41
N ALA A 12 8.78 -5.23 -5.25
CA ALA A 12 8.14 -6.46 -5.71
C ALA A 12 6.84 -6.70 -4.90
N PRO A 13 5.80 -7.25 -5.53
CA PRO A 13 4.51 -7.44 -4.87
C PRO A 13 4.47 -8.56 -3.85
N ASP A 14 5.55 -9.32 -3.72
CA ASP A 14 5.59 -10.58 -2.96
C ASP A 14 5.13 -10.44 -1.51
N LEU A 15 5.56 -9.37 -0.82
CA LEU A 15 5.18 -9.18 0.57
C LEU A 15 3.66 -9.05 0.72
N PHE A 16 3.04 -8.23 -0.12
CA PHE A 16 1.61 -7.98 -0.02
C PHE A 16 0.79 -9.17 -0.49
N LEU A 17 1.24 -9.88 -1.51
CA LEU A 17 0.59 -11.10 -1.97
C LEU A 17 0.68 -12.19 -0.91
N TYR A 18 1.82 -12.32 -0.26
CA TYR A 18 2.02 -13.26 0.84
C TYR A 18 1.08 -12.93 2.00
N ALA A 19 1.00 -11.65 2.37
CA ALA A 19 0.13 -11.22 3.46
C ALA A 19 -1.34 -11.51 3.17
N ALA A 20 -1.81 -11.21 1.95
CA ALA A 20 -3.19 -11.47 1.56
C ALA A 20 -3.50 -12.96 1.64
N LYS A 21 -2.61 -13.80 1.11
CA LYS A 21 -2.77 -15.25 1.15
C LYS A 21 -2.82 -15.77 2.58
N LYS A 22 -1.92 -15.25 3.44
CA LYS A 22 -1.84 -15.65 4.84
C LYS A 22 -3.12 -15.32 5.60
N MET A 23 -3.75 -14.19 5.28
CA MET A 23 -5.00 -13.77 5.89
C MET A 23 -6.24 -14.43 5.27
N GLY A 24 -6.07 -15.16 4.16
CA GLY A 24 -7.17 -15.83 3.50
C GLY A 24 -8.03 -14.95 2.60
N PHE A 25 -7.46 -13.84 2.12
CA PHE A 25 -8.18 -12.89 1.25
C PHE A 25 -7.52 -12.81 -0.13
N ASN A 26 -8.33 -12.50 -1.13
CA ASN A 26 -7.81 -12.16 -2.46
C ASN A 26 -7.29 -10.72 -2.45
N PRO A 27 -6.33 -10.37 -3.34
CA PRO A 27 -5.80 -8.99 -3.39
C PRO A 27 -6.88 -7.92 -3.51
N GLU A 28 -7.92 -8.14 -4.28
CA GLU A 28 -9.01 -7.17 -4.47
C GLU A 28 -9.85 -6.94 -3.22
N GLN A 29 -9.69 -7.79 -2.21
CA GLN A 29 -10.38 -7.65 -0.91
C GLN A 29 -9.53 -6.90 0.11
N CYS A 30 -8.30 -6.55 -0.25
CA CYS A 30 -7.33 -5.94 0.65
C CYS A 30 -7.12 -4.47 0.35
N VAL A 31 -6.62 -3.75 1.35
CA VAL A 31 -6.21 -2.34 1.22
C VAL A 31 -4.87 -2.20 1.91
N VAL A 32 -3.96 -1.44 1.30
CA VAL A 32 -2.64 -1.16 1.86
C VAL A 32 -2.54 0.34 2.15
N ILE A 33 -1.94 0.67 3.28
CA ILE A 33 -1.61 2.05 3.64
C ILE A 33 -0.08 2.15 3.61
N GLU A 34 0.44 3.08 2.82
CA GLU A 34 1.89 3.23 2.62
C GLU A 34 2.31 4.69 2.65
N ASP A 35 3.58 4.92 2.96
CA ASP A 35 4.16 6.27 3.00
C ASP A 35 5.30 6.48 2.00
N SER A 36 5.62 5.49 1.20
CA SER A 36 6.73 5.57 0.24
C SER A 36 6.32 5.12 -1.15
N VAL A 37 7.02 5.67 -2.17
CA VAL A 37 6.82 5.26 -3.57
C VAL A 37 7.11 3.77 -3.73
N THR A 38 8.16 3.27 -3.09
CA THR A 38 8.52 1.85 -3.15
C THR A 38 7.37 0.95 -2.66
N GLY A 39 6.81 1.28 -1.49
CA GLY A 39 5.71 0.53 -0.91
C GLY A 39 4.43 0.63 -1.73
N VAL A 40 4.13 1.83 -2.22
CA VAL A 40 2.95 2.04 -3.08
C VAL A 40 3.08 1.22 -4.36
N THR A 41 4.26 1.25 -4.99
CA THR A 41 4.51 0.51 -6.22
C THR A 41 4.33 -0.99 -6.00
N ALA A 42 4.83 -1.51 -4.88
CA ALA A 42 4.69 -2.93 -4.55
C ALA A 42 3.22 -3.32 -4.39
N ALA A 43 2.43 -2.50 -3.69
CA ALA A 43 1.00 -2.77 -3.50
C ALA A 43 0.25 -2.70 -4.83
N ALA A 44 0.54 -1.70 -5.65
CA ALA A 44 -0.08 -1.55 -6.97
C ALA A 44 0.25 -2.75 -7.87
N ASN A 45 1.50 -3.23 -7.82
CA ASN A 45 1.92 -4.39 -8.59
C ASN A 45 1.24 -5.68 -8.10
N ALA A 46 0.80 -5.70 -6.86
CA ALA A 46 0.02 -6.82 -6.31
C ALA A 46 -1.47 -6.71 -6.64
N ASN A 47 -1.88 -5.65 -7.35
CA ASN A 47 -3.27 -5.33 -7.65
C ASN A 47 -4.11 -5.12 -6.40
N ILE A 48 -3.50 -4.54 -5.38
CA ILE A 48 -4.17 -4.19 -4.12
C ILE A 48 -4.38 -2.67 -4.12
N ARG A 49 -5.57 -2.23 -3.68
CA ARG A 49 -5.84 -0.81 -3.52
C ARG A 49 -4.91 -0.24 -2.46
N VAL A 50 -4.24 0.87 -2.77
CA VAL A 50 -3.29 1.48 -1.86
C VAL A 50 -3.59 2.96 -1.64
N TYR A 51 -3.57 3.37 -0.37
CA TYR A 51 -3.67 4.77 0.05
C TYR A 51 -2.29 5.21 0.50
N GLY A 52 -1.82 6.33 -0.03
CA GLY A 52 -0.49 6.86 0.28
C GLY A 52 -0.58 8.09 1.16
N ILE A 53 0.01 8.05 2.36
CA ILE A 53 0.04 9.22 3.23
C ILE A 53 1.18 10.15 2.81
N ILE A 54 0.82 11.39 2.52
CA ILE A 54 1.76 12.43 2.11
C ILE A 54 2.66 12.76 3.31
N ASN A 55 3.96 12.93 3.05
CA ASN A 55 4.93 13.17 4.11
C ASN A 55 6.08 14.03 3.59
N ASN A 56 7.11 14.24 4.43
CA ASN A 56 8.24 15.11 4.08
C ASN A 56 9.10 14.57 2.93
N LEU A 57 9.06 13.27 2.68
CA LEU A 57 9.88 12.64 1.64
C LEU A 57 9.14 12.44 0.33
N PHE A 58 7.82 12.25 0.39
CA PHE A 58 7.02 11.93 -0.80
C PHE A 58 5.79 12.82 -0.85
N SER A 59 5.64 13.53 -1.97
CA SER A 59 4.52 14.43 -2.21
C SER A 59 3.28 13.66 -2.69
N GLU A 60 2.16 14.38 -2.78
CA GLU A 60 0.94 13.85 -3.39
C GLU A 60 1.22 13.30 -4.79
N GLU A 61 1.96 14.05 -5.60
CA GLU A 61 2.26 13.67 -6.98
C GLU A 61 3.11 12.41 -7.04
N ASP A 62 4.08 12.27 -6.13
CA ASP A 62 4.93 11.09 -6.06
C ASP A 62 4.11 9.84 -5.78
N LEU A 63 3.24 9.90 -4.78
CA LEU A 63 2.45 8.75 -4.33
C LEU A 63 1.36 8.40 -5.34
N GLU A 64 0.69 9.41 -5.89
CA GLU A 64 -0.34 9.20 -6.90
C GLU A 64 0.27 8.63 -8.19
N GLY A 65 1.42 9.14 -8.61
CA GLY A 65 2.13 8.64 -9.78
C GLY A 65 2.56 7.19 -9.65
N ALA A 66 2.77 6.72 -8.42
CA ALA A 66 3.12 5.32 -8.15
C ALA A 66 1.90 4.40 -8.06
N GLY A 67 0.69 4.96 -7.99
CA GLY A 67 -0.55 4.20 -7.99
C GLY A 67 -1.39 4.31 -6.73
N ALA A 68 -1.05 5.21 -5.82
CA ALA A 68 -1.80 5.40 -4.58
C ALA A 68 -2.91 6.44 -4.71
N ILE A 69 -3.91 6.33 -3.84
CA ILE A 69 -4.85 7.40 -3.58
C ILE A 69 -4.23 8.20 -2.43
N PRO A 70 -3.77 9.45 -2.69
CA PRO A 70 -3.03 10.20 -1.67
C PRO A 70 -3.95 10.80 -0.62
N PHE A 71 -3.45 10.91 0.61
CA PHE A 71 -4.17 11.58 1.69
C PHE A 71 -3.15 12.18 2.67
N THR A 72 -3.61 13.09 3.56
CA THR A 72 -2.72 13.86 4.41
C THR A 72 -2.72 13.44 5.88
N LYS A 73 -3.83 12.92 6.39
CA LYS A 73 -3.99 12.63 7.81
C LYS A 73 -4.57 11.26 8.03
N MET A 74 -3.97 10.48 8.93
CA MET A 74 -4.47 9.15 9.28
C MET A 74 -5.91 9.18 9.80
N GLU A 75 -6.32 10.27 10.45
CA GLU A 75 -7.68 10.43 10.95
C GLU A 75 -8.73 10.39 9.84
N ASP A 76 -8.34 10.71 8.61
CA ASP A 76 -9.26 10.74 7.47
C ASP A 76 -9.50 9.34 6.88
N LEU A 77 -8.71 8.34 7.26
CA LEU A 77 -8.80 7.00 6.69
C LEU A 77 -10.17 6.35 6.83
N PRO A 78 -10.84 6.38 7.99
CA PRO A 78 -12.14 5.74 8.09
C PRO A 78 -13.14 6.27 7.06
N GLU A 79 -13.14 7.59 6.84
CA GLU A 79 -14.03 8.23 5.87
C GLU A 79 -13.65 7.84 4.44
N LEU A 80 -12.34 7.85 4.13
CA LEU A 80 -11.83 7.46 2.81
C LEU A 80 -12.17 6.01 2.48
N LEU A 81 -12.18 5.15 3.49
CA LEU A 81 -12.48 3.72 3.33
C LEU A 81 -13.98 3.43 3.34
N GLY A 82 -14.82 4.45 3.56
CA GLY A 82 -16.27 4.28 3.60
C GLY A 82 -16.79 3.68 4.89
N LEU A 83 -16.04 3.84 5.96
CA LEU A 83 -16.42 3.28 7.26
C LEU A 83 -17.23 4.27 8.11
#